data_2011f07e9221f0970d382a304f3cee8e
#
_entry.id   2011f07e9221f0970d382a304f3cee8e
#
_cell.length_a   1.000
_cell.length_b   1.000
_cell.length_c   1.000
_cell.angle_alpha   90.00
_cell.angle_beta   90.00
_cell.angle_gamma   90.00
#
_symmetry.space_group_name_H-M   'P 1'
#
loop_
_entity.id
_entity.type
_entity.pdbx_description
1 polymer ?
#
loop_
_entity_poly.entity_id
_entity_poly.type
_entity_poly.pdbx_seq_one_letter_code
_entity_poly.pdbx_strand_id
1 'polypeptide(L)'
;MKGRGRWIIGGLLALAAVVFLVRDMLPRPEVAARGEAPVARIKRVVPASDRVRVEVLNGTSTRGLARRATAAMRDAGFDVVSSGNATERPDSSLVIVRTGREDWAALAAKALGGARIQLRPDTSRYVDLTIVIGSLWRPPLQPLDP
;
A
#
# COMPACT_ATOMS: atom_id res chain seq x y z
N MET A 1 -51.64 40.72 -41.03
CA MET A 1 -50.35 40.42 -40.34
C MET A 1 -50.52 39.18 -39.51
N LYS A 2 -50.60 38.02 -40.13
CA LYS A 2 -50.73 36.69 -39.45
C LYS A 2 -49.83 35.65 -40.16
N GLY A 3 -48.67 35.36 -39.64
CA GLY A 3 -47.85 34.32 -40.26
C GLY A 3 -46.41 34.17 -39.74
N ARG A 4 -45.90 35.10 -38.93
CA ARG A 4 -44.49 35.10 -38.52
C ARG A 4 -44.23 34.27 -37.24
N GLY A 5 -45.26 33.95 -36.44
CA GLY A 5 -45.09 33.18 -35.18
C GLY A 5 -45.01 31.67 -35.36
N ARG A 6 -45.53 31.08 -36.44
CA ARG A 6 -45.58 29.64 -36.64
C ARG A 6 -44.22 29.03 -37.03
N TRP A 7 -43.36 29.80 -37.68
CA TRP A 7 -42.03 29.39 -38.12
C TRP A 7 -41.01 29.39 -36.96
N ILE A 8 -41.21 30.30 -36.00
CA ILE A 8 -40.32 30.41 -34.83
C ILE A 8 -40.49 29.18 -33.90
N ILE A 9 -41.74 28.71 -33.71
CA ILE A 9 -42.05 27.56 -32.85
C ILE A 9 -41.52 26.27 -33.50
N GLY A 10 -41.63 26.10 -34.81
CA GLY A 10 -41.07 24.93 -35.52
C GLY A 10 -39.56 24.87 -35.46
N GLY A 11 -38.86 26.00 -35.56
CA GLY A 11 -37.41 26.08 -35.44
C GLY A 11 -36.90 25.70 -34.03
N LEU A 12 -37.62 26.16 -33.01
CA LEU A 12 -37.24 25.86 -31.61
C LEU A 12 -37.42 24.37 -31.23
N LEU A 13 -38.48 23.74 -31.77
CA LEU A 13 -38.72 22.31 -31.58
C LEU A 13 -37.69 21.45 -32.34
N ALA A 14 -37.31 21.86 -33.56
CA ALA A 14 -36.27 21.17 -34.33
C ALA A 14 -34.89 21.28 -33.64
N LEU A 15 -34.55 22.44 -33.10
CA LEU A 15 -33.30 22.66 -32.35
C LEU A 15 -33.24 21.80 -31.08
N ALA A 16 -34.36 21.71 -30.35
CA ALA A 16 -34.46 20.87 -29.14
C ALA A 16 -34.29 19.37 -29.47
N ALA A 17 -34.86 18.90 -30.59
CA ALA A 17 -34.71 17.52 -31.04
C ALA A 17 -33.25 17.20 -31.44
N VAL A 18 -32.59 18.13 -32.13
CA VAL A 18 -31.16 17.97 -32.49
C VAL A 18 -30.26 17.95 -31.27
N VAL A 19 -30.50 18.85 -30.31
CA VAL A 19 -29.74 18.86 -29.04
C VAL A 19 -29.95 17.57 -28.26
N PHE A 20 -31.17 17.01 -28.25
CA PHE A 20 -31.47 15.75 -27.59
C PHE A 20 -30.77 14.57 -28.29
N LEU A 21 -30.78 14.52 -29.62
CA LEU A 21 -30.12 13.49 -30.41
C LEU A 21 -28.58 13.52 -30.26
N VAL A 22 -28.01 14.73 -30.27
CA VAL A 22 -26.55 14.92 -30.10
C VAL A 22 -26.10 14.55 -28.68
N ARG A 23 -26.95 14.80 -27.69
CA ARG A 23 -26.68 14.45 -26.32
C ARG A 23 -26.66 12.92 -26.09
N ASP A 24 -27.43 12.18 -26.88
CA ASP A 24 -27.50 10.72 -26.80
C ASP A 24 -26.38 10.03 -27.62
N MET A 25 -25.82 10.76 -28.62
CA MET A 25 -24.68 10.34 -29.42
C MET A 25 -23.31 10.69 -28.80
N LEU A 26 -23.25 11.66 -27.88
CA LEU A 26 -22.04 11.90 -27.12
C LEU A 26 -21.84 10.72 -26.19
N PRO A 27 -20.70 10.00 -26.31
CA PRO A 27 -20.37 9.01 -25.31
C PRO A 27 -20.42 9.73 -23.98
N ARG A 28 -21.38 9.35 -23.13
CA ARG A 28 -21.35 9.77 -21.73
C ARG A 28 -19.93 9.51 -21.28
N PRO A 29 -19.20 10.48 -20.67
CA PRO A 29 -18.00 10.10 -19.99
C PRO A 29 -18.46 9.01 -19.03
N GLU A 30 -18.19 7.75 -19.37
CA GLU A 30 -18.17 6.71 -18.36
C GLU A 30 -17.33 7.34 -17.29
N VAL A 31 -17.97 7.73 -16.20
CA VAL A 31 -17.28 7.89 -14.94
C VAL A 31 -16.65 6.53 -14.80
N ALA A 32 -15.42 6.43 -15.36
CA ALA A 32 -14.58 5.28 -15.22
C ALA A 32 -14.72 5.01 -13.74
N ALA A 33 -15.46 3.95 -13.43
CA ALA A 33 -15.53 3.43 -12.10
C ALA A 33 -14.08 3.56 -11.68
N ARG A 34 -13.78 4.45 -10.74
CA ARG A 34 -12.44 4.59 -10.19
C ARG A 34 -12.14 3.19 -9.77
N GLY A 35 -11.55 2.44 -10.72
CA GLY A 35 -11.00 1.16 -10.41
C GLY A 35 -10.10 1.49 -9.25
N GLU A 36 -10.49 1.08 -8.08
CA GLU A 36 -9.62 1.10 -6.92
C GLU A 36 -8.32 0.53 -7.46
N ALA A 37 -7.32 1.41 -7.57
CA ALA A 37 -6.00 0.96 -7.94
C ALA A 37 -5.76 -0.23 -7.02
N PRO A 38 -5.43 -1.43 -7.55
CA PRO A 38 -5.35 -2.62 -6.73
C PRO A 38 -4.43 -2.27 -5.59
N VAL A 39 -4.99 -2.15 -4.38
CA VAL A 39 -4.22 -1.90 -3.17
C VAL A 39 -3.20 -3.01 -3.19
N ALA A 40 -1.94 -2.64 -3.36
CA ALA A 40 -0.87 -3.60 -3.50
C ALA A 40 -0.77 -4.35 -2.17
N ARG A 41 -1.57 -5.40 -2.03
CA ARG A 41 -1.48 -6.32 -0.89
C ARG A 41 -0.08 -6.90 -0.93
N ILE A 42 0.64 -6.76 0.15
CA ILE A 42 1.92 -7.43 0.30
C ILE A 42 1.65 -8.91 0.10
N LYS A 43 2.18 -9.44 -1.00
CA LYS A 43 2.08 -10.87 -1.27
C LYS A 43 2.90 -11.60 -0.20
N ARG A 44 2.30 -12.65 0.39
CA ARG A 44 3.05 -13.53 1.31
C ARG A 44 4.35 -13.99 0.65
N VAL A 45 5.47 -13.73 1.29
CA VAL A 45 6.81 -14.08 0.80
C VAL A 45 7.43 -15.22 1.58
N VAL A 46 7.03 -15.43 2.85
CA VAL A 46 7.49 -16.54 3.68
C VAL A 46 6.67 -17.79 3.34
N PRO A 47 7.32 -18.94 3.04
CA PRO A 47 6.62 -20.21 2.86
C PRO A 47 5.72 -20.54 4.05
N ALA A 48 4.58 -21.18 3.80
CA ALA A 48 3.64 -21.53 4.87
C ALA A 48 4.19 -22.56 5.86
N SER A 49 5.22 -23.31 5.45
CA SER A 49 5.94 -24.28 6.28
C SER A 49 6.89 -23.63 7.28
N ASP A 50 7.32 -22.40 7.02
CA ASP A 50 8.34 -21.73 7.79
C ASP A 50 7.72 -20.77 8.82
N ARG A 51 8.25 -20.82 10.03
CA ARG A 51 7.91 -19.87 11.09
C ARG A 51 9.13 -19.00 11.38
N VAL A 52 9.16 -17.82 10.78
CA VAL A 52 10.23 -16.84 10.96
C VAL A 52 9.81 -15.83 12.02
N ARG A 53 10.40 -15.90 13.20
CA ARG A 53 10.11 -15.00 14.33
C ARG A 53 10.84 -13.68 14.17
N VAL A 54 10.09 -12.61 14.24
CA VAL A 54 10.60 -11.26 13.96
C VAL A 54 10.25 -10.30 15.09
N GLU A 55 11.22 -9.49 15.47
CA GLU A 55 11.02 -8.28 16.26
C GLU A 55 10.99 -7.06 15.33
N VAL A 56 10.05 -6.13 15.53
CA VAL A 56 9.93 -4.91 14.73
C VAL A 56 10.11 -3.69 15.61
N LEU A 57 11.14 -2.91 15.33
CA LEU A 57 11.51 -1.73 16.10
C LEU A 57 11.37 -0.45 15.27
N ASN A 58 10.80 0.60 15.86
CA ASN A 58 10.74 1.93 15.28
C ASN A 58 12.04 2.68 15.52
N GLY A 59 12.85 2.86 14.48
CA GLY A 59 14.08 3.68 14.50
C GLY A 59 13.83 5.14 14.10
N THR A 60 12.58 5.64 14.23
CA THR A 60 12.24 7.02 13.83
C THR A 60 11.54 7.77 14.96
N SER A 61 11.33 9.07 14.77
CA SER A 61 10.51 9.88 15.67
C SER A 61 9.01 9.80 15.34
N THR A 62 8.64 9.21 14.20
CA THR A 62 7.24 9.12 13.77
C THR A 62 6.51 8.02 14.54
N ARG A 63 5.46 8.40 15.27
CA ARG A 63 4.66 7.43 16.03
C ARG A 63 3.91 6.46 15.14
N GLY A 64 3.78 5.22 15.61
CA GLY A 64 2.96 4.20 14.96
C GLY A 64 3.62 3.48 13.79
N LEU A 65 4.84 3.83 13.36
CA LEU A 65 5.50 3.15 12.24
C LEU A 65 5.79 1.68 12.55
N ALA A 66 6.23 1.33 13.76
CA ALA A 66 6.43 -0.07 14.14
C ALA A 66 5.14 -0.88 14.01
N ARG A 67 3.98 -0.33 14.43
CA ARG A 67 2.70 -1.01 14.29
C ARG A 67 2.31 -1.25 12.84
N ARG A 68 2.51 -0.26 11.96
CA ARG A 68 2.25 -0.40 10.51
C ARG A 68 3.21 -1.41 9.87
N ALA A 69 4.48 -1.39 10.25
CA ALA A 69 5.46 -2.37 9.79
C ALA A 69 5.13 -3.77 10.30
N THR A 70 4.67 -3.91 11.53
CA THR A 70 4.19 -5.19 12.08
C THR A 70 3.05 -5.77 11.25
N ALA A 71 2.06 -4.96 10.88
CA ALA A 71 0.98 -5.40 10.01
C ALA A 71 1.52 -5.87 8.66
N ALA A 72 2.36 -5.05 8.01
CA ALA A 72 2.98 -5.39 6.73
C ALA A 72 3.79 -6.69 6.78
N MET A 73 4.56 -6.91 7.85
CA MET A 73 5.37 -8.13 8.02
C MET A 73 4.50 -9.37 8.27
N ARG A 74 3.41 -9.23 9.02
CA ARG A 74 2.43 -10.31 9.21
C ARG A 74 1.73 -10.69 7.91
N ASP A 75 1.34 -9.70 7.12
CA ASP A 75 0.76 -9.93 5.78
C ASP A 75 1.75 -10.64 4.85
N ALA A 76 3.04 -10.34 4.99
CA ALA A 76 4.12 -11.03 4.27
C ALA A 76 4.40 -12.45 4.79
N GLY A 77 3.80 -12.87 5.90
CA GLY A 77 3.87 -14.21 6.46
C GLY A 77 4.88 -14.40 7.59
N PHE A 78 5.47 -13.32 8.11
CA PHE A 78 6.38 -13.38 9.26
C PHE A 78 5.60 -13.46 10.58
N ASP A 79 6.15 -14.18 11.55
CA ASP A 79 5.64 -14.26 12.91
C ASP A 79 6.23 -13.11 13.75
N VAL A 80 5.54 -11.97 13.80
CA VAL A 80 6.00 -10.84 14.60
C VAL A 80 5.66 -11.06 16.06
N VAL A 81 6.67 -11.40 16.85
CA VAL A 81 6.57 -11.76 18.27
C VAL A 81 6.69 -10.56 19.20
N SER A 82 7.39 -9.47 18.77
CA SER A 82 7.49 -8.25 19.54
C SER A 82 7.58 -7.01 18.66
N SER A 83 7.20 -5.87 19.22
CA SER A 83 7.37 -4.57 18.57
C SER A 83 7.67 -3.48 19.62
N GLY A 84 8.53 -2.51 19.24
CA GLY A 84 8.97 -1.47 20.17
C GLY A 84 9.64 -0.30 19.45
N ASN A 85 10.50 0.40 20.19
CA ASN A 85 11.34 1.48 19.67
C ASN A 85 12.79 1.04 19.68
N ALA A 86 13.54 1.40 18.63
CA ALA A 86 14.97 1.19 18.56
C ALA A 86 15.72 2.38 19.19
N THR A 87 16.91 2.10 19.70
CA THR A 87 17.87 3.14 20.08
C THR A 87 18.54 3.73 18.83
N GLU A 88 18.82 2.88 17.83
CA GLU A 88 19.37 3.28 16.55
C GLU A 88 18.31 4.00 15.71
N ARG A 89 18.72 5.05 14.98
CA ARG A 89 17.84 5.84 14.11
C ARG A 89 18.40 5.86 12.69
N PRO A 90 18.27 4.77 11.95
CA PRO A 90 18.77 4.69 10.57
C PRO A 90 17.84 5.43 9.61
N ASP A 91 18.41 5.97 8.51
CA ASP A 91 17.62 6.52 7.41
C ASP A 91 16.94 5.41 6.61
N SER A 92 17.70 4.40 6.21
CA SER A 92 17.16 3.20 5.57
C SER A 92 16.87 2.14 6.60
N SER A 93 15.77 1.40 6.42
CA SER A 93 15.45 0.26 7.30
C SER A 93 16.57 -0.77 7.31
N LEU A 94 16.73 -1.44 8.45
CA LEU A 94 17.71 -2.50 8.67
C LEU A 94 16.99 -3.82 8.96
N VAL A 95 17.48 -4.91 8.39
CA VAL A 95 17.14 -6.26 8.77
C VAL A 95 18.37 -6.90 9.40
N ILE A 96 18.30 -7.17 10.67
CA ILE A 96 19.40 -7.75 11.45
C ILE A 96 19.16 -9.25 11.58
N VAL A 97 20.10 -10.03 11.07
CA VAL A 97 20.06 -11.51 11.15
C VAL A 97 20.59 -11.95 12.51
N ARG A 98 19.77 -12.70 13.26
CA ARG A 98 20.12 -13.23 14.60
C ARG A 98 20.54 -14.69 14.58
N THR A 99 19.95 -15.49 13.67
CA THR A 99 20.13 -16.94 13.61
C THR A 99 21.00 -17.43 12.43
N GLY A 100 21.58 -16.50 11.64
CA GLY A 100 22.41 -16.86 10.49
C GLY A 100 21.60 -17.20 9.22
N ARG A 101 20.27 -17.08 9.22
CA ARG A 101 19.40 -17.32 8.07
C ARG A 101 19.25 -16.05 7.23
N GLU A 102 20.23 -15.83 6.35
CA GLU A 102 20.24 -14.65 5.44
C GLU A 102 19.13 -14.72 4.37
N ASP A 103 18.72 -15.91 3.99
CA ASP A 103 17.60 -16.15 3.09
C ASP A 103 16.30 -15.49 3.61
N TRP A 104 16.03 -15.66 4.90
CA TRP A 104 14.87 -15.01 5.55
C TRP A 104 15.01 -13.49 5.62
N ALA A 105 16.23 -13.00 5.83
CA ALA A 105 16.48 -11.55 5.82
C ALA A 105 16.26 -10.93 4.43
N ALA A 106 16.64 -11.63 3.36
CA ALA A 106 16.37 -11.18 2.00
C ALA A 106 14.86 -11.09 1.71
N LEU A 107 14.07 -12.06 2.19
CA LEU A 107 12.60 -12.02 2.09
C LEU A 107 12.02 -10.83 2.87
N ALA A 108 12.52 -10.57 4.09
CA ALA A 108 12.09 -9.45 4.91
C ALA A 108 12.44 -8.10 4.28
N ALA A 109 13.66 -7.96 3.76
CA ALA A 109 14.09 -6.75 3.05
C ALA A 109 13.21 -6.47 1.83
N LYS A 110 12.84 -7.52 1.07
CA LYS A 110 11.92 -7.41 -0.06
C LYS A 110 10.52 -6.97 0.37
N ALA A 111 10.00 -7.54 1.47
CA ALA A 111 8.68 -7.19 2.01
C ALA A 111 8.61 -5.72 2.47
N LEU A 112 9.73 -5.15 2.91
CA LEU A 112 9.84 -3.75 3.31
C LEU A 112 10.01 -2.78 2.13
N GLY A 113 10.12 -3.27 0.89
CA GLY A 113 10.39 -2.45 -0.29
C GLY A 113 11.87 -2.04 -0.43
N GLY A 114 12.76 -2.72 0.29
CA GLY A 114 14.18 -2.51 0.34
C GLY A 114 14.67 -2.17 1.76
N ALA A 115 15.66 -2.90 2.22
CA ALA A 115 16.31 -2.67 3.51
C ALA A 115 17.75 -3.17 3.46
N ARG A 116 18.62 -2.58 4.28
CA ARG A 116 19.98 -3.10 4.44
C ARG A 116 19.96 -4.34 5.33
N ILE A 117 20.73 -5.35 4.97
CA ILE A 117 20.86 -6.58 5.77
C ILE A 117 22.16 -6.49 6.57
N GLN A 118 22.11 -6.85 7.82
CA GLN A 118 23.24 -6.83 8.72
C GLN A 118 23.27 -8.12 9.56
N LEU A 119 24.41 -8.77 9.62
CA LEU A 119 24.62 -9.94 10.48
C LEU A 119 25.05 -9.46 11.85
N ARG A 120 24.24 -9.77 12.86
CA ARG A 120 24.55 -9.62 14.28
C ARG A 120 24.00 -10.83 15.02
N PRO A 121 24.67 -12.00 14.94
CA PRO A 121 24.19 -13.19 15.59
C PRO A 121 23.99 -12.97 17.09
N ASP A 122 22.88 -13.51 17.61
CA ASP A 122 22.54 -13.45 19.01
C ASP A 122 22.27 -14.86 19.53
N THR A 123 22.78 -15.17 20.71
CA THR A 123 22.59 -16.45 21.37
C THR A 123 21.23 -16.56 22.05
N SER A 124 20.49 -15.48 22.19
CA SER A 124 19.21 -15.43 22.91
C SER A 124 18.11 -16.29 22.27
N ARG A 125 18.21 -16.59 20.98
CA ARG A 125 17.30 -17.46 20.19
C ARG A 125 15.79 -17.11 20.26
N TYR A 126 15.43 -15.94 20.75
CA TYR A 126 14.02 -15.54 20.85
C TYR A 126 13.45 -15.08 19.52
N VAL A 127 14.28 -14.46 18.67
CA VAL A 127 13.91 -13.98 17.35
C VAL A 127 14.95 -14.41 16.31
N ASP A 128 14.47 -14.62 15.10
CA ASP A 128 15.33 -14.97 13.96
C ASP A 128 15.87 -13.71 13.28
N LEU A 129 15.02 -12.67 13.24
CA LEU A 129 15.35 -11.38 12.66
C LEU A 129 14.89 -10.25 13.58
N THR A 130 15.67 -9.15 13.62
CA THR A 130 15.23 -7.86 14.16
C THR A 130 15.16 -6.85 13.03
N ILE A 131 14.02 -6.21 12.86
CA ILE A 131 13.78 -5.19 11.85
C ILE A 131 13.75 -3.82 12.52
N VAL A 132 14.63 -2.92 12.08
CA VAL A 132 14.63 -1.52 12.51
C VAL A 132 14.11 -0.67 11.36
N ILE A 133 12.98 -0.03 11.57
CA ILE A 133 12.35 0.84 10.56
C ILE A 133 13.09 2.17 10.50
N GLY A 134 13.54 2.54 9.31
CA GLY A 134 14.22 3.79 9.03
C GLY A 134 13.28 4.92 8.59
N SER A 135 13.80 6.15 8.58
CA SER A 135 13.03 7.36 8.27
C SER A 135 12.54 7.43 6.82
N LEU A 136 13.20 6.75 5.90
CA LEU A 136 12.82 6.69 4.49
C LEU A 136 11.74 5.65 4.20
N TRP A 137 11.44 4.76 5.13
CA TRP A 137 10.43 3.74 4.91
C TRP A 137 9.02 4.35 4.81
N ARG A 138 8.27 3.88 3.84
CA ARG A 138 6.87 4.25 3.63
C ARG A 138 6.00 3.01 3.79
N PRO A 139 5.01 3.03 4.68
CA PRO A 139 4.10 1.92 4.82
C PRO A 139 3.32 1.71 3.51
N PRO A 140 3.04 0.47 3.12
CA PRO A 140 2.12 0.20 2.02
C PRO A 140 0.76 0.82 2.33
N LEU A 141 0.08 1.26 1.27
CA LEU A 141 -1.27 1.78 1.39
C LEU A 141 -2.16 0.67 1.96
N GLN A 142 -2.66 0.87 3.16
CA GLN A 142 -3.72 0.03 3.70
C GLN A 142 -5.06 0.57 3.22
N PRO A 143 -6.01 -0.30 2.85
CA PRO A 143 -7.39 0.14 2.69
C PRO A 143 -7.79 0.81 4.01
N LEU A 144 -8.39 1.99 3.93
CA LEU A 144 -9.00 2.61 5.10
C LEU A 144 -10.04 1.61 5.62
N ASP A 145 -9.86 1.12 6.83
CA ASP A 145 -10.93 0.43 7.54
C ASP A 145 -12.12 1.40 7.63
N PRO A 146 -13.35 0.95 7.29
CA PRO A 146 -14.56 1.77 7.31
C PRO A 146 -14.88 2.29 8.71
#